data_ad15a8210db4873db287140469c616f5
#
_entry.id   ad15a8210db4873db287140469c616f5
#
_cell.length_a   1.000
_cell.length_b   1.000
_cell.length_c   1.000
_cell.angle_alpha   90.00
_cell.angle_beta   90.00
_cell.angle_gamma   90.00
#
_symmetry.space_group_name_H-M   'P 1'
#
loop_
_entity.id
_entity.type
_entity.pdbx_description
1 polymer ?
#
loop_
_entity_poly.entity_id
_entity_poly.type
_entity_poly.pdbx_seq_one_letter_code
_entity_poly.pdbx_strand_id
1 'polypeptide(L)'
;MANMRAIRTRIKSVKNTEQITKAMKMVAVSKLRRTQSSMQAMRPFSEKSQEVMDTLLSASSGLENRFIKPHKEVKKVCYVLFLGNRGLCGAYNSSILHYANSVIKQGGKDYGLVVCGRWGKDVLANSKLNVIKTFAELSDTPNIDEALEVADYLKSLYTSGEYDEVHLVYQHYVTALRQDATCVQYLPAVPEKSENQGHGRIFIFEPDTNSVLESVMQLYLNNKKIGRAHV
;
A
#
# COMPACT_ATOMS: atom_id res chain seq x y z
N MET A 1 -5.77 5.91 54.94
CA MET A 1 -6.72 6.90 54.39
C MET A 1 -6.10 7.49 53.11
N ALA A 2 -6.72 7.30 51.96
CA ALA A 2 -6.28 7.94 50.75
C ALA A 2 -6.31 9.47 50.93
N ASN A 3 -5.19 10.14 50.73
CA ASN A 3 -5.06 11.58 50.96
C ASN A 3 -5.97 12.33 49.96
N MET A 4 -6.99 13.05 50.45
CA MET A 4 -7.92 13.84 49.66
C MET A 4 -7.24 14.75 48.64
N ARG A 5 -6.04 15.21 48.95
CA ARG A 5 -5.19 16.02 48.08
C ARG A 5 -4.72 15.19 46.88
N ALA A 6 -4.32 13.94 47.08
CA ALA A 6 -3.91 13.03 45.98
C ALA A 6 -5.07 12.69 45.06
N ILE A 7 -6.27 12.48 45.60
CA ILE A 7 -7.48 12.24 44.82
C ILE A 7 -7.85 13.45 43.92
N ARG A 8 -7.82 14.67 44.51
CA ARG A 8 -8.08 15.89 43.73
C ARG A 8 -7.06 16.09 42.62
N THR A 9 -5.79 15.83 42.87
CA THR A 9 -4.72 15.91 41.86
C THR A 9 -4.99 14.89 40.72
N ARG A 10 -5.39 13.68 41.08
CA ARG A 10 -5.71 12.63 40.09
C ARG A 10 -6.93 13.00 39.25
N ILE A 11 -7.99 13.54 39.85
CA ILE A 11 -9.17 14.03 39.14
C ILE A 11 -8.77 15.13 38.14
N LYS A 12 -7.95 16.09 38.57
CA LYS A 12 -7.46 17.15 37.68
C LYS A 12 -6.65 16.60 36.52
N SER A 13 -5.75 15.64 36.78
CA SER A 13 -4.96 14.97 35.72
C SER A 13 -5.85 14.23 34.72
N VAL A 14 -6.84 13.47 35.20
CA VAL A 14 -7.77 12.74 34.31
C VAL A 14 -8.60 13.70 33.46
N LYS A 15 -9.10 14.82 34.05
CA LYS A 15 -9.82 15.85 33.28
C LYS A 15 -8.96 16.47 32.18
N ASN A 16 -7.69 16.76 32.47
CA ASN A 16 -6.77 17.27 31.46
C ASN A 16 -6.55 16.25 30.33
N THR A 17 -6.37 14.97 30.68
CA THR A 17 -6.22 13.88 29.71
C THR A 17 -7.47 13.72 28.86
N GLU A 18 -8.66 13.85 29.45
CA GLU A 18 -9.94 13.82 28.72
C GLU A 18 -10.02 14.95 27.68
N GLN A 19 -9.65 16.18 28.06
CA GLN A 19 -9.66 17.31 27.13
C GLN A 19 -8.68 17.10 25.96
N ILE A 20 -7.46 16.61 26.25
CA ILE A 20 -6.46 16.31 25.22
C ILE A 20 -7.00 15.22 24.26
N THR A 21 -7.54 14.15 24.80
CA THR A 21 -8.07 13.03 24.01
C THR A 21 -9.25 13.48 23.14
N LYS A 22 -10.12 14.34 23.68
CA LYS A 22 -11.23 14.92 22.93
C LYS A 22 -10.75 15.78 21.76
N ALA A 23 -9.72 16.61 21.98
CA ALA A 23 -9.09 17.40 20.93
C ALA A 23 -8.44 16.51 19.85
N MET A 24 -7.71 15.47 20.26
CA MET A 24 -7.12 14.48 19.34
C MET A 24 -8.18 13.77 18.50
N LYS A 25 -9.31 13.38 19.11
CA LYS A 25 -10.45 12.79 18.41
C LYS A 25 -10.99 13.72 17.32
N MET A 26 -11.16 15.01 17.61
CA MET A 26 -11.65 15.98 16.62
C MET A 26 -10.70 16.12 15.43
N VAL A 27 -9.40 16.20 15.69
CA VAL A 27 -8.37 16.25 14.64
C VAL A 27 -8.38 14.97 13.80
N ALA A 28 -8.43 13.79 14.43
CA ALA A 28 -8.47 12.50 13.76
C ALA A 28 -9.72 12.37 12.86
N VAL A 29 -10.91 12.76 13.35
CA VAL A 29 -12.15 12.74 12.56
C VAL A 29 -12.07 13.68 11.35
N SER A 30 -11.49 14.88 11.52
CA SER A 30 -11.29 15.82 10.41
C SER A 30 -10.36 15.24 9.34
N LYS A 31 -9.23 14.64 9.75
CA LYS A 31 -8.30 13.96 8.84
C LYS A 31 -8.97 12.80 8.11
N LEU A 32 -9.70 11.95 8.84
CA LEU A 32 -10.42 10.81 8.27
C LEU A 32 -11.39 11.25 7.17
N ARG A 33 -12.22 12.28 7.42
CA ARG A 33 -13.16 12.80 6.42
C ARG A 33 -12.45 13.29 5.16
N ARG A 34 -11.34 14.02 5.32
CA ARG A 34 -10.55 14.53 4.18
C ARG A 34 -9.98 13.35 3.37
N THR A 35 -9.38 12.37 4.03
CA THR A 35 -8.81 11.18 3.38
C THR A 35 -9.87 10.36 2.66
N GLN A 36 -11.03 10.12 3.30
CA GLN A 36 -12.15 9.42 2.68
C GLN A 36 -12.67 10.14 1.44
N SER A 37 -12.81 11.48 1.50
CA SER A 37 -13.23 12.26 0.33
C SER A 37 -12.23 12.16 -0.82
N SER A 38 -10.93 12.25 -0.53
CA SER A 38 -9.88 12.08 -1.55
C SER A 38 -9.90 10.67 -2.15
N MET A 39 -10.05 9.64 -1.32
CA MET A 39 -10.13 8.25 -1.78
C MET A 39 -11.35 8.01 -2.68
N GLN A 40 -12.52 8.54 -2.29
CA GLN A 40 -13.75 8.43 -3.10
C GLN A 40 -13.60 9.11 -4.46
N ALA A 41 -12.92 10.26 -4.51
CA ALA A 41 -12.66 10.96 -5.77
C ALA A 41 -11.69 10.19 -6.69
N MET A 42 -10.72 9.45 -6.14
CA MET A 42 -9.73 8.70 -6.91
C MET A 42 -10.23 7.29 -7.33
N ARG A 43 -11.19 6.73 -6.61
CA ARG A 43 -11.68 5.36 -6.81
C ARG A 43 -12.16 5.09 -8.25
N PRO A 44 -13.03 5.93 -8.89
CA PRO A 44 -13.48 5.67 -10.26
C PRO A 44 -12.32 5.62 -11.27
N PHE A 45 -11.31 6.47 -11.08
CA PHE A 45 -10.13 6.48 -11.92
C PHE A 45 -9.29 5.20 -11.77
N SER A 46 -9.10 4.74 -10.52
CA SER A 46 -8.38 3.50 -10.24
C SER A 46 -9.10 2.27 -10.82
N GLU A 47 -10.43 2.21 -10.69
CA GLU A 47 -11.26 1.12 -11.24
C GLU A 47 -11.19 1.11 -12.76
N LYS A 48 -11.28 2.27 -13.42
CA LYS A 48 -11.16 2.36 -14.89
C LYS A 48 -9.75 2.06 -15.39
N SER A 49 -8.71 2.47 -14.68
CA SER A 49 -7.34 2.11 -15.04
C SER A 49 -7.10 0.60 -14.94
N GLN A 50 -7.70 -0.06 -13.94
CA GLN A 50 -7.66 -1.52 -13.82
C GLN A 50 -8.38 -2.19 -14.99
N GLU A 51 -9.60 -1.76 -15.33
CA GLU A 51 -10.41 -2.29 -16.46
C GLU A 51 -9.65 -2.18 -17.78
N VAL A 52 -9.03 -1.02 -18.04
CA VAL A 52 -8.23 -0.81 -19.26
C VAL A 52 -7.01 -1.74 -19.28
N MET A 53 -6.31 -1.89 -18.15
CA MET A 53 -5.17 -2.79 -18.06
C MET A 53 -5.57 -4.25 -18.27
N ASP A 54 -6.62 -4.72 -17.63
CA ASP A 54 -7.11 -6.10 -17.77
C ASP A 54 -7.52 -6.38 -19.21
N THR A 55 -8.10 -5.39 -19.89
CA THR A 55 -8.46 -5.46 -21.33
C THR A 55 -7.23 -5.57 -22.20
N LEU A 56 -6.21 -4.71 -21.98
CA LEU A 56 -4.94 -4.75 -22.70
C LEU A 56 -4.23 -6.09 -22.52
N LEU A 57 -4.14 -6.59 -21.31
CA LEU A 57 -3.49 -7.86 -20.99
C LEU A 57 -4.23 -9.05 -21.59
N SER A 58 -5.57 -8.98 -21.67
CA SER A 58 -6.41 -10.04 -22.27
C SER A 58 -6.38 -10.04 -23.80
N ALA A 59 -6.30 -8.85 -24.43
CA ALA A 59 -6.31 -8.70 -25.88
C ALA A 59 -4.96 -9.05 -26.52
N SER A 60 -3.90 -9.12 -25.75
CA SER A 60 -2.53 -9.14 -26.27
C SER A 60 -1.79 -10.40 -25.83
N SER A 61 -2.16 -11.54 -26.43
CA SER A 61 -1.34 -12.75 -26.35
C SER A 61 -0.01 -12.51 -27.10
N GLY A 62 1.09 -12.38 -26.35
CA GLY A 62 2.43 -12.19 -26.90
C GLY A 62 3.10 -10.85 -26.62
N LEU A 63 2.54 -10.00 -25.75
CA LEU A 63 3.18 -8.77 -25.33
C LEU A 63 4.50 -9.04 -24.57
N GLU A 64 5.58 -8.51 -25.11
CA GLU A 64 6.87 -8.49 -24.45
C GLU A 64 7.05 -7.18 -23.66
N ASN A 65 6.45 -7.12 -22.48
CA ASN A 65 6.73 -6.04 -21.54
C ASN A 65 7.40 -6.61 -20.29
N ARG A 66 8.49 -5.96 -19.86
CA ARG A 66 9.31 -6.37 -18.70
C ARG A 66 8.52 -6.43 -17.38
N PHE A 67 7.44 -5.68 -17.27
CA PHE A 67 6.61 -5.62 -16.05
C PHE A 67 5.48 -6.65 -16.02
N ILE A 68 5.21 -7.33 -17.14
CA ILE A 68 4.18 -8.36 -17.25
C ILE A 68 4.78 -9.76 -17.22
N LYS A 69 5.97 -9.92 -17.82
CA LYS A 69 6.61 -11.22 -17.98
C LYS A 69 7.15 -11.71 -16.62
N PRO A 70 6.60 -12.79 -16.04
CA PRO A 70 7.12 -13.34 -14.80
C PRO A 70 8.54 -13.89 -15.04
N HIS A 71 9.38 -13.78 -14.03
CA HIS A 71 10.68 -14.46 -14.03
C HIS A 71 10.45 -15.98 -14.05
N LYS A 72 11.34 -16.72 -14.72
CA LYS A 72 11.20 -18.18 -14.90
C LYS A 72 11.15 -18.92 -13.55
N GLU A 73 11.83 -18.41 -12.55
CA GLU A 73 11.91 -18.98 -11.20
C GLU A 73 11.88 -17.83 -10.19
N VAL A 74 10.98 -17.89 -9.25
CA VAL A 74 10.84 -16.89 -8.19
C VAL A 74 11.65 -17.32 -6.99
N LYS A 75 12.82 -16.68 -6.79
CA LYS A 75 13.73 -16.93 -5.67
C LYS A 75 13.65 -15.87 -4.59
N LYS A 76 13.51 -14.62 -5.01
CA LYS A 76 13.54 -13.46 -4.12
C LYS A 76 12.29 -12.61 -4.26
N VAL A 77 11.65 -12.29 -3.14
CA VAL A 77 10.40 -11.51 -3.09
C VAL A 77 10.62 -10.23 -2.29
N CYS A 78 10.24 -9.10 -2.87
CA CYS A 78 10.23 -7.82 -2.16
C CYS A 78 8.83 -7.56 -1.59
N TYR A 79 8.73 -7.39 -0.28
CA TYR A 79 7.48 -6.99 0.40
C TYR A 79 7.54 -5.52 0.79
N VAL A 80 6.57 -4.75 0.34
CA VAL A 80 6.43 -3.32 0.65
C VAL A 80 5.39 -3.16 1.74
N LEU A 81 5.79 -2.72 2.91
CA LEU A 81 4.92 -2.55 4.07
C LEU A 81 4.47 -1.10 4.19
N PHE A 82 3.16 -0.84 4.09
CA PHE A 82 2.59 0.48 4.31
C PHE A 82 2.17 0.63 5.76
N LEU A 83 3.03 1.25 6.55
CA LEU A 83 2.86 1.49 7.98
C LEU A 83 2.57 2.98 8.23
N GLY A 84 1.97 3.29 9.35
CA GLY A 84 1.68 4.66 9.72
C GLY A 84 2.93 5.48 10.07
N ASN A 85 2.80 6.81 10.02
CA ASN A 85 3.85 7.73 10.47
C ASN A 85 3.86 7.88 11.99
N ARG A 86 2.76 7.52 12.67
CA ARG A 86 2.59 7.70 14.13
C ARG A 86 2.00 6.45 14.76
N GLY A 87 2.15 6.34 16.08
CA GLY A 87 1.42 5.39 16.90
C GLY A 87 0.02 5.86 17.25
N LEU A 88 -0.58 5.23 18.25
CA LEU A 88 -1.95 5.48 18.71
C LEU A 88 -3.05 5.21 17.66
N CYS A 89 -2.77 4.30 16.75
CA CYS A 89 -3.66 3.85 15.67
C CYS A 89 -4.26 2.45 15.94
N GLY A 90 -4.39 2.07 17.21
CA GLY A 90 -4.88 0.72 17.57
C GLY A 90 -3.94 -0.37 17.06
N ALA A 91 -4.51 -1.42 16.47
CA ALA A 91 -3.77 -2.57 15.94
C ALA A 91 -3.27 -2.37 14.49
N TYR A 92 -3.43 -1.20 13.87
CA TYR A 92 -3.11 -0.96 12.46
C TYR A 92 -1.70 -1.46 12.09
N ASN A 93 -0.67 -0.91 12.72
CA ASN A 93 0.72 -1.26 12.42
C ASN A 93 1.08 -2.70 12.79
N SER A 94 0.63 -3.17 13.96
CA SER A 94 0.92 -4.53 14.42
C SER A 94 0.25 -5.59 13.54
N SER A 95 -0.98 -5.36 13.08
CA SER A 95 -1.68 -6.27 12.19
C SER A 95 -0.94 -6.44 10.86
N ILE A 96 -0.45 -5.35 10.26
CA ILE A 96 0.35 -5.41 9.02
C ILE A 96 1.63 -6.22 9.25
N LEU A 97 2.36 -5.97 10.34
CA LEU A 97 3.59 -6.69 10.64
C LEU A 97 3.35 -8.18 10.90
N HIS A 98 2.32 -8.53 11.66
CA HIS A 98 1.95 -9.93 11.89
C HIS A 98 1.57 -10.63 10.61
N TYR A 99 0.76 -9.99 9.77
CA TYR A 99 0.35 -10.52 8.49
C TYR A 99 1.54 -10.69 7.53
N ALA A 100 2.40 -9.67 7.40
CA ALA A 100 3.61 -9.75 6.60
C ALA A 100 4.50 -10.91 7.02
N ASN A 101 4.76 -11.07 8.34
CA ASN A 101 5.53 -12.18 8.86
C ASN A 101 4.92 -13.55 8.52
N SER A 102 3.58 -13.67 8.55
CA SER A 102 2.91 -14.92 8.18
C SER A 102 3.09 -15.23 6.69
N VAL A 103 2.92 -14.23 5.81
CA VAL A 103 3.09 -14.38 4.36
C VAL A 103 4.54 -14.73 4.01
N ILE A 104 5.52 -14.05 4.59
CA ILE A 104 6.95 -14.33 4.38
C ILE A 104 7.29 -15.78 4.78
N LYS A 105 6.83 -16.20 5.96
CA LYS A 105 7.08 -17.59 6.42
C LYS A 105 6.43 -18.64 5.53
N GLN A 106 5.22 -18.40 5.04
CA GLN A 106 4.53 -19.31 4.13
C GLN A 106 5.20 -19.38 2.76
N GLY A 107 5.74 -18.24 2.30
CA GLY A 107 6.41 -18.17 1.00
C GLY A 107 7.72 -18.95 0.95
N GLY A 108 8.45 -19.08 2.04
CA GLY A 108 9.69 -19.84 2.16
C GLY A 108 10.82 -19.41 1.22
N LYS A 109 10.73 -18.21 0.65
CA LYS A 109 11.68 -17.62 -0.30
C LYS A 109 12.56 -16.59 0.38
N ASP A 110 13.69 -16.25 -0.24
CA ASP A 110 14.47 -15.10 0.17
C ASP A 110 13.62 -13.83 0.03
N TYR A 111 13.75 -12.91 0.99
CA TYR A 111 12.95 -11.72 0.99
C TYR A 111 13.71 -10.45 1.33
N GLY A 112 13.21 -9.32 0.85
CA GLY A 112 13.59 -7.99 1.28
C GLY A 112 12.35 -7.17 1.65
N LEU A 113 12.51 -6.29 2.63
CA LEU A 113 11.43 -5.40 3.08
C LEU A 113 11.71 -3.97 2.66
N VAL A 114 10.76 -3.36 1.99
CA VAL A 114 10.65 -1.91 1.81
C VAL A 114 9.61 -1.40 2.79
N VAL A 115 9.98 -0.44 3.60
CA VAL A 115 9.13 0.08 4.68
C VAL A 115 8.71 1.50 4.34
N CYS A 116 7.41 1.73 4.22
CA CYS A 116 6.80 3.04 4.06
C CYS A 116 6.19 3.46 5.39
N GLY A 117 6.57 4.65 5.91
CA GLY A 117 6.10 5.21 7.17
C GLY A 117 7.15 5.25 8.28
N ARG A 118 7.15 6.36 9.01
CA ARG A 118 8.14 6.65 10.06
C ARG A 118 8.09 5.65 11.21
N TRP A 119 6.88 5.26 11.65
CA TRP A 119 6.73 4.28 12.73
C TRP A 119 7.42 2.94 12.40
N GLY A 120 7.31 2.51 11.14
CA GLY A 120 7.97 1.28 10.69
C GLY A 120 9.50 1.39 10.71
N LYS A 121 10.06 2.54 10.31
CA LYS A 121 11.49 2.82 10.43
C LYS A 121 11.98 2.63 11.87
N ASP A 122 11.30 3.27 12.83
CA ASP A 122 11.74 3.28 14.23
C ASP A 122 11.65 1.88 14.86
N VAL A 123 10.57 1.15 14.59
CA VAL A 123 10.35 -0.19 15.17
C VAL A 123 11.22 -1.26 14.53
N LEU A 124 11.44 -1.18 13.22
CA LEU A 124 12.18 -2.20 12.49
C LEU A 124 13.69 -1.94 12.46
N ALA A 125 14.17 -0.76 12.85
CA ALA A 125 15.59 -0.43 12.88
C ALA A 125 16.44 -1.44 13.69
N ASN A 126 15.88 -1.97 14.79
CA ASN A 126 16.54 -2.96 15.65
C ASN A 126 16.01 -4.39 15.44
N SER A 127 15.22 -4.62 14.40
CA SER A 127 14.71 -5.96 14.11
C SER A 127 15.74 -6.79 13.33
N LYS A 128 15.58 -8.13 13.38
CA LYS A 128 16.39 -9.06 12.58
C LYS A 128 15.81 -9.23 11.16
N LEU A 129 14.83 -8.43 10.78
CA LEU A 129 14.20 -8.51 9.46
C LEU A 129 15.08 -7.82 8.41
N ASN A 130 15.11 -8.36 7.21
CA ASN A 130 15.92 -7.83 6.10
C ASN A 130 15.26 -6.58 5.49
N VAL A 131 15.44 -5.42 6.11
CA VAL A 131 14.95 -4.13 5.60
C VAL A 131 15.98 -3.54 4.64
N ILE A 132 15.60 -3.45 3.36
CA ILE A 132 16.47 -2.96 2.29
C ILE A 132 16.35 -1.45 2.06
N LYS A 133 15.17 -0.89 2.27
CA LYS A 133 14.89 0.55 2.11
C LYS A 133 13.76 1.01 3.02
N THR A 134 13.85 2.25 3.47
CA THR A 134 12.81 2.89 4.26
C THR A 134 12.45 4.25 3.67
N PHE A 135 11.17 4.50 3.43
CA PHE A 135 10.58 5.77 3.06
C PHE A 135 9.84 6.32 4.29
N ALA A 136 10.57 7.08 5.12
CA ALA A 136 10.05 7.55 6.42
C ALA A 136 9.37 8.92 6.34
N GLU A 137 9.64 9.69 5.29
CA GLU A 137 9.20 11.09 5.16
C GLU A 137 7.99 11.24 4.24
N LEU A 138 7.12 10.22 4.22
CA LEU A 138 5.87 10.30 3.49
C LEU A 138 4.90 11.23 4.22
N SER A 139 4.24 12.11 3.47
CA SER A 139 3.26 13.06 4.00
C SER A 139 2.00 12.35 4.53
N ASP A 140 1.30 13.00 5.48
CA ASP A 140 0.02 12.50 6.00
C ASP A 140 -1.12 12.61 4.96
N THR A 141 -0.90 13.33 3.87
CA THR A 141 -1.83 13.45 2.74
C THR A 141 -1.20 12.87 1.49
N PRO A 142 -1.98 12.13 0.67
CA PRO A 142 -1.46 11.53 -0.55
C PRO A 142 -0.74 12.56 -1.42
N ASN A 143 0.53 12.31 -1.73
CA ASN A 143 1.32 13.11 -2.66
C ASN A 143 1.74 12.21 -3.83
N ILE A 144 1.47 12.67 -5.05
CA ILE A 144 1.78 11.93 -6.27
C ILE A 144 3.30 11.77 -6.41
N ASP A 145 4.09 12.80 -6.12
CA ASP A 145 5.54 12.75 -6.27
C ASP A 145 6.18 11.71 -5.34
N GLU A 146 5.76 11.66 -4.08
CA GLU A 146 6.19 10.64 -3.12
C GLU A 146 5.79 9.22 -3.59
N ALA A 147 4.61 9.10 -4.16
CA ALA A 147 4.14 7.83 -4.71
C ALA A 147 4.98 7.41 -5.93
N LEU A 148 5.36 8.35 -6.80
CA LEU A 148 6.23 8.08 -7.94
C LEU A 148 7.61 7.64 -7.49
N GLU A 149 8.22 8.30 -6.52
CA GLU A 149 9.54 7.94 -5.98
C GLU A 149 9.59 6.48 -5.50
N VAL A 150 8.59 6.07 -4.70
CA VAL A 150 8.52 4.67 -4.24
C VAL A 150 8.23 3.72 -5.40
N ALA A 151 7.35 4.08 -6.36
CA ALA A 151 7.06 3.24 -7.52
C ALA A 151 8.29 3.04 -8.40
N ASP A 152 9.06 4.09 -8.66
CA ASP A 152 10.27 4.03 -9.48
C ASP A 152 11.36 3.19 -8.81
N TYR A 153 11.51 3.30 -7.50
CA TYR A 153 12.39 2.41 -6.74
C TYR A 153 11.97 0.93 -6.87
N LEU A 154 10.69 0.62 -6.71
CA LEU A 154 10.18 -0.76 -6.84
C LEU A 154 10.33 -1.30 -8.27
N LYS A 155 10.08 -0.47 -9.28
CA LYS A 155 10.33 -0.81 -10.68
C LYS A 155 11.81 -1.09 -10.94
N SER A 156 12.71 -0.31 -10.36
CA SER A 156 14.15 -0.54 -10.50
C SER A 156 14.60 -1.87 -9.89
N LEU A 157 14.11 -2.24 -8.72
CA LEU A 157 14.41 -3.53 -8.08
C LEU A 157 13.97 -4.72 -8.93
N TYR A 158 12.81 -4.61 -9.57
CA TYR A 158 12.28 -5.66 -10.44
C TYR A 158 13.05 -5.73 -11.77
N THR A 159 13.33 -4.59 -12.40
CA THR A 159 14.02 -4.56 -13.71
C THR A 159 15.48 -4.91 -13.63
N SER A 160 16.15 -4.66 -12.49
CA SER A 160 17.53 -5.09 -12.27
C SER A 160 17.65 -6.60 -12.03
N GLY A 161 16.53 -7.31 -11.79
CA GLY A 161 16.53 -8.73 -11.42
C GLY A 161 16.98 -8.99 -9.99
N GLU A 162 17.06 -7.97 -9.14
CA GLU A 162 17.39 -8.13 -7.72
C GLU A 162 16.26 -8.86 -6.96
N TYR A 163 15.01 -8.59 -7.36
CA TYR A 163 13.82 -9.26 -6.87
C TYR A 163 12.94 -9.73 -8.03
N ASP A 164 12.42 -10.95 -7.92
CA ASP A 164 11.60 -11.60 -8.93
C ASP A 164 10.12 -11.21 -8.83
N GLU A 165 9.68 -10.86 -7.64
CA GLU A 165 8.32 -10.39 -7.36
C GLU A 165 8.34 -9.22 -6.38
N VAL A 166 7.36 -8.33 -6.53
CA VAL A 166 7.10 -7.23 -5.59
C VAL A 166 5.67 -7.31 -5.10
N HIS A 167 5.48 -7.37 -3.79
CA HIS A 167 4.17 -7.47 -3.14
C HIS A 167 3.93 -6.26 -2.23
N LEU A 168 2.71 -5.71 -2.28
CA LEU A 168 2.27 -4.64 -1.39
C LEU A 168 1.50 -5.23 -0.21
N VAL A 169 1.90 -4.90 1.01
CA VAL A 169 1.23 -5.31 2.24
C VAL A 169 0.68 -4.07 2.94
N TYR A 170 -0.63 -4.00 3.07
CA TYR A 170 -1.35 -2.85 3.60
C TYR A 170 -2.67 -3.27 4.26
N GLN A 171 -3.32 -2.34 4.96
CA GLN A 171 -4.69 -2.53 5.46
C GLN A 171 -5.69 -2.13 4.39
N HIS A 172 -6.46 -3.09 3.90
CA HIS A 172 -7.56 -2.81 2.98
C HIS A 172 -8.76 -2.28 3.77
N TYR A 173 -9.21 -1.08 3.43
CA TYR A 173 -10.38 -0.46 4.03
C TYR A 173 -11.68 -1.10 3.51
N VAL A 174 -12.42 -1.75 4.39
CA VAL A 174 -13.74 -2.32 4.09
C VAL A 174 -14.84 -1.41 4.66
N THR A 175 -14.73 -1.09 5.95
CA THR A 175 -15.62 -0.15 6.65
C THR A 175 -14.82 0.60 7.72
N ALA A 176 -15.42 1.61 8.32
CA ALA A 176 -14.80 2.34 9.43
C ALA A 176 -14.42 1.44 10.63
N LEU A 177 -15.05 0.27 10.78
CA LEU A 177 -14.81 -0.68 11.87
C LEU A 177 -14.00 -1.90 11.42
N ARG A 178 -13.92 -2.17 10.11
CA ARG A 178 -13.24 -3.34 9.57
C ARG A 178 -12.21 -2.94 8.53
N GLN A 179 -11.00 -3.33 8.80
CA GLN A 179 -9.86 -3.20 7.91
C GLN A 179 -9.12 -4.54 7.91
N ASP A 180 -8.86 -5.07 6.74
CA ASP A 180 -8.27 -6.39 6.59
C ASP A 180 -6.82 -6.24 6.06
N ALA A 181 -5.85 -6.80 6.79
CA ALA A 181 -4.47 -6.83 6.30
C ALA A 181 -4.39 -7.70 5.05
N THR A 182 -3.87 -7.14 3.98
CA THR A 182 -3.89 -7.74 2.65
C THR A 182 -2.52 -7.68 2.01
N CYS A 183 -2.16 -8.72 1.26
CA CYS A 183 -0.97 -8.79 0.44
C CYS A 183 -1.39 -8.95 -1.02
N VAL A 184 -0.95 -8.03 -1.88
CA VAL A 184 -1.30 -8.03 -3.30
C VAL A 184 -0.03 -7.94 -4.13
N GLN A 185 0.08 -8.78 -5.15
CA GLN A 185 1.18 -8.70 -6.09
C GLN A 185 1.13 -7.38 -6.87
N TYR A 186 2.25 -6.70 -6.90
CA TYR A 186 2.44 -5.45 -7.63
C TYR A 186 3.19 -5.69 -8.93
N LEU A 187 4.32 -6.41 -8.86
CA LEU A 187 5.11 -6.83 -10.01
C LEU A 187 5.44 -8.32 -9.92
N PRO A 188 5.43 -9.06 -11.05
CA PRO A 188 4.90 -8.64 -12.35
C PRO A 188 3.40 -8.32 -12.28
N ALA A 189 2.95 -7.44 -13.17
CA ALA A 189 1.53 -7.09 -13.28
C ALA A 189 0.78 -8.26 -13.92
N VAL A 190 0.10 -9.04 -13.09
CA VAL A 190 -0.76 -10.13 -13.54
C VAL A 190 -2.19 -9.62 -13.64
N PRO A 191 -2.94 -9.94 -14.71
CA PRO A 191 -4.35 -9.58 -14.80
C PRO A 191 -5.08 -10.19 -13.60
N GLU A 192 -5.82 -9.36 -12.87
CA GLU A 192 -6.75 -9.87 -11.88
C GLU A 192 -7.87 -10.54 -12.69
N LYS A 193 -8.14 -11.83 -12.42
CA LYS A 193 -9.24 -12.56 -13.08
C LYS A 193 -10.54 -11.81 -12.78
N SER A 194 -10.91 -10.86 -13.63
CA SER A 194 -12.24 -10.29 -13.60
C SER A 194 -13.18 -11.32 -14.22
N GLU A 195 -14.21 -11.72 -13.51
CA GLU A 195 -15.30 -12.56 -14.05
C GLU A 195 -16.04 -11.89 -15.23
N ASN A 196 -15.81 -10.61 -15.44
CA ASN A 196 -16.20 -9.87 -16.64
C ASN A 196 -15.17 -10.07 -17.76
N GLN A 197 -15.15 -11.26 -18.33
CA GLN A 197 -14.61 -11.44 -19.69
C GLN A 197 -15.38 -10.50 -20.61
N GLY A 198 -14.70 -9.41 -21.01
CA GLY A 198 -15.27 -8.35 -21.82
C GLY A 198 -15.98 -8.95 -23.04
N HIS A 199 -17.26 -8.73 -23.11
CA HIS A 199 -18.11 -9.11 -24.21
C HIS A 199 -17.53 -8.51 -25.50
N GLY A 200 -16.78 -9.30 -26.27
CA GLY A 200 -16.51 -9.10 -27.70
C GLY A 200 -16.16 -7.69 -28.20
N ARG A 201 -15.70 -6.78 -27.34
CA ARG A 201 -15.26 -5.45 -27.77
C ARG A 201 -13.89 -5.57 -28.43
N ILE A 202 -13.83 -5.25 -29.68
CA ILE A 202 -12.58 -5.13 -30.43
C ILE A 202 -12.03 -3.74 -30.10
N PHE A 203 -10.86 -3.68 -29.51
CA PHE A 203 -10.15 -2.43 -29.24
C PHE A 203 -9.12 -2.20 -30.35
N ILE A 204 -9.09 -0.98 -30.86
CA ILE A 204 -8.07 -0.51 -31.78
C ILE A 204 -7.09 0.33 -30.97
N PHE A 205 -5.82 -0.03 -31.00
CA PHE A 205 -4.76 0.65 -30.27
C PHE A 205 -3.95 1.53 -31.22
N GLU A 206 -3.85 2.82 -30.91
CA GLU A 206 -3.09 3.79 -31.70
C GLU A 206 -2.03 4.47 -30.82
N PRO A 207 -0.76 4.59 -31.26
CA PRO A 207 -0.23 4.20 -32.58
C PRO A 207 0.02 2.70 -32.73
N ASP A 208 0.33 1.98 -31.67
CA ASP A 208 0.54 0.53 -31.60
C ASP A 208 0.29 0.00 -30.18
N THR A 209 0.07 -1.30 -30.05
CA THR A 209 -0.28 -1.95 -28.81
C THR A 209 0.83 -1.83 -27.74
N ASN A 210 2.10 -1.85 -28.13
CA ASN A 210 3.23 -1.78 -27.17
C ASN A 210 3.37 -0.39 -26.58
N SER A 211 3.27 0.67 -27.39
CA SER A 211 3.34 2.07 -26.92
C SER A 211 2.18 2.41 -26.00
N VAL A 212 0.97 1.96 -26.34
CA VAL A 212 -0.21 2.11 -25.46
C VAL A 212 -0.03 1.35 -24.17
N LEU A 213 0.44 0.10 -24.24
CA LEU A 213 0.70 -0.71 -23.04
C LEU A 213 1.74 -0.05 -22.13
N GLU A 214 2.83 0.48 -22.65
CA GLU A 214 3.86 1.12 -21.84
C GLU A 214 3.31 2.35 -21.11
N SER A 215 2.55 3.17 -21.80
CA SER A 215 1.91 4.36 -21.22
C SER A 215 0.86 3.99 -20.16
N VAL A 216 -0.01 3.04 -20.47
CA VAL A 216 -1.04 2.57 -19.53
C VAL A 216 -0.43 1.83 -18.34
N MET A 217 0.65 1.06 -18.56
CA MET A 217 1.36 0.36 -17.50
C MET A 217 1.93 1.34 -16.47
N GLN A 218 2.57 2.43 -16.91
CA GLN A 218 3.08 3.46 -16.01
C GLN A 218 1.95 4.04 -15.17
N LEU A 219 0.84 4.39 -15.80
CA LEU A 219 -0.34 4.93 -15.15
C LEU A 219 -0.95 3.93 -14.16
N TYR A 220 -1.09 2.66 -14.56
CA TYR A 220 -1.63 1.58 -13.74
C TYR A 220 -0.78 1.31 -12.50
N LEU A 221 0.54 1.17 -12.66
CA LEU A 221 1.45 0.93 -11.54
C LEU A 221 1.43 2.09 -10.54
N ASN A 222 1.40 3.32 -11.02
CA ASN A 222 1.30 4.48 -10.15
C ASN A 222 -0.04 4.50 -9.38
N ASN A 223 -1.15 4.20 -10.05
CA ASN A 223 -2.48 4.20 -9.44
C ASN A 223 -2.72 3.01 -8.49
N LYS A 224 -2.25 1.82 -8.85
CA LYS A 224 -2.40 0.62 -7.99
C LYS A 224 -1.80 0.84 -6.61
N LYS A 225 -0.75 1.65 -6.52
CA LYS A 225 -0.12 2.03 -5.27
C LYS A 225 -0.90 3.13 -4.56
N ILE A 226 -1.26 4.23 -5.26
CA ILE A 226 -1.95 5.39 -4.65
C ILE A 226 -3.32 4.98 -4.12
N GLY A 227 -4.10 4.23 -4.89
CA GLY A 227 -5.45 3.80 -4.51
C GLY A 227 -5.52 2.77 -3.38
N ARG A 228 -4.41 2.07 -3.06
CA ARG A 228 -4.37 1.00 -2.05
C ARG A 228 -3.55 1.34 -0.81
N ALA A 229 -2.63 2.29 -0.89
CA ALA A 229 -1.69 2.62 0.19
C ALA A 229 -2.14 3.77 1.11
N HIS A 230 -3.20 4.46 0.75
CA HIS A 230 -3.70 5.64 1.47
C HIS A 230 -5.07 5.40 2.11
N VAL A 231 -5.15 4.37 2.93
CA VAL A 231 -6.32 4.16 3.81
C VAL A 231 -5.93 4.30 5.26
#